data_137ca27f670c47aa181aa17b0e46e679
#
_entry.id   137ca27f670c47aa181aa17b0e46e679
#
_cell.length_a   1.000
_cell.length_b   1.000
_cell.length_c   1.000
_cell.angle_alpha   90.00
_cell.angle_beta   90.00
_cell.angle_gamma   90.00
#
_symmetry.space_group_name_H-M   'P 1'
#
loop_
_entity.id
_entity.type
_entity.pdbx_description
1 polymer ?
#
loop_
_entity_poly.entity_id
_entity_poly.type
_entity_poly.pdbx_seq_one_letter_code
_entity_poly.pdbx_strand_id
1 'polypeptide(L)'
;MFKIIIIILLFFITIRISYSDEINIPDDAEEISISAEYLEKANTNEILIGDTKVAMASFTAFIKNNSLLNGGFIDCKVTAYASPGRGFSCGFSQMENVSGYCVIKDKNGDSLVTKLECSSGATVSQDVRCEGRIDFMSGTGKYAGVSGTARLHMEQIFTVGKSTIEFSGWWRLPAGSL
;
A
#
# COMPACT_ATOMS: atom_id res chain seq x y z
N MET A 1 -17.31 -18.64 46.06
CA MET A 1 -16.23 -17.84 45.40
C MET A 1 -15.62 -18.51 44.20
N PHE A 2 -15.40 -19.82 44.14
CA PHE A 2 -14.79 -20.51 43.01
C PHE A 2 -15.60 -20.47 41.69
N LYS A 3 -16.93 -20.47 41.74
CA LYS A 3 -17.79 -20.42 40.53
C LYS A 3 -17.77 -19.08 39.80
N ILE A 4 -17.51 -17.98 40.48
CA ILE A 4 -17.48 -16.63 39.88
C ILE A 4 -16.17 -16.43 39.10
N ILE A 5 -15.06 -17.00 39.57
CA ILE A 5 -13.76 -16.91 38.92
C ILE A 5 -13.75 -17.63 37.56
N ILE A 6 -14.45 -18.77 37.45
CA ILE A 6 -14.54 -19.54 36.19
C ILE A 6 -15.33 -18.78 35.11
N ILE A 7 -16.39 -18.05 35.49
CA ILE A 7 -17.21 -17.26 34.57
C ILE A 7 -16.38 -16.06 34.00
N ILE A 8 -15.58 -15.42 34.87
CA ILE A 8 -14.70 -14.31 34.42
C ILE A 8 -13.59 -14.82 33.49
N LEU A 9 -13.02 -16.00 33.73
CA LEU A 9 -12.00 -16.59 32.85
C LEU A 9 -12.58 -16.97 31.47
N LEU A 10 -13.82 -17.46 31.41
CA LEU A 10 -14.51 -17.77 30.15
C LEU A 10 -14.86 -16.51 29.35
N PHE A 11 -15.09 -15.37 30.03
CA PHE A 11 -15.38 -14.10 29.34
C PHE A 11 -14.13 -13.49 28.66
N PHE A 12 -12.91 -13.77 29.15
CA PHE A 12 -11.67 -13.30 28.56
C PHE A 12 -11.19 -14.14 27.36
N ILE A 13 -11.73 -15.34 27.16
CA ILE A 13 -11.33 -16.23 26.04
C ILE A 13 -12.09 -15.89 24.76
N THR A 14 -13.19 -15.15 24.82
CA THR A 14 -14.05 -14.89 23.64
C THR A 14 -13.78 -13.60 22.88
N ILE A 15 -12.78 -12.78 23.27
CA ILE A 15 -12.49 -11.52 22.56
C ILE A 15 -11.09 -11.60 21.92
N ARG A 16 -10.93 -12.58 21.06
CA ARG A 16 -9.93 -12.51 20.00
C ARG A 16 -10.60 -12.78 18.64
N ILE A 17 -11.58 -11.93 18.31
CA ILE A 17 -11.96 -11.77 16.92
C ILE A 17 -10.84 -10.87 16.34
N SER A 18 -9.80 -11.50 15.84
CA SER A 18 -8.92 -10.86 14.87
C SER A 18 -9.81 -10.56 13.67
N TYR A 19 -10.23 -9.32 13.52
CA TYR A 19 -10.71 -8.81 12.26
C TYR A 19 -9.50 -8.81 11.31
N SER A 20 -9.22 -9.95 10.73
CA SER A 20 -8.50 -10.04 9.49
C SER A 20 -9.49 -9.54 8.45
N ASP A 21 -9.26 -8.35 7.95
CA ASP A 21 -9.97 -7.80 6.79
C ASP A 21 -9.54 -8.63 5.58
N GLU A 22 -10.13 -9.81 5.44
CA GLU A 22 -9.82 -10.78 4.40
C GLU A 22 -10.39 -10.21 3.10
N ILE A 23 -9.51 -9.90 2.13
CA ILE A 23 -9.95 -9.47 0.81
C ILE A 23 -10.72 -10.64 0.19
N ASN A 24 -12.02 -10.47 -0.01
CA ASN A 24 -12.84 -11.45 -0.69
C ASN A 24 -12.47 -11.45 -2.18
N ILE A 25 -11.87 -12.55 -2.64
CA ILE A 25 -11.47 -12.73 -4.04
C ILE A 25 -12.69 -13.27 -4.79
N PRO A 26 -13.21 -12.55 -5.81
CA PRO A 26 -14.30 -13.05 -6.63
C PRO A 26 -13.92 -14.34 -7.40
N ASP A 27 -14.88 -15.22 -7.66
CA ASP A 27 -14.66 -16.51 -8.33
C ASP A 27 -14.03 -16.38 -9.74
N ASP A 28 -14.27 -15.24 -10.41
CA ASP A 28 -13.78 -14.93 -11.75
C ASP A 28 -12.51 -14.05 -11.74
N ALA A 29 -11.87 -13.89 -10.60
CA ALA A 29 -10.67 -13.09 -10.42
C ALA A 29 -9.45 -13.96 -10.10
N GLU A 30 -8.28 -13.49 -10.45
CA GLU A 30 -6.99 -14.09 -10.12
C GLU A 30 -6.37 -13.39 -8.92
N GLU A 31 -5.77 -14.17 -8.03
CA GLU A 31 -4.99 -13.63 -6.93
C GLU A 31 -3.69 -12.99 -7.47
N ILE A 32 -3.36 -11.82 -6.94
CA ILE A 32 -2.12 -11.14 -7.25
C ILE A 32 -1.35 -10.81 -5.98
N SER A 33 -0.05 -11.07 -6.00
CA SER A 33 0.90 -10.66 -4.97
C SER A 33 2.12 -10.06 -5.65
N ILE A 34 2.48 -8.84 -5.28
CA ILE A 34 3.63 -8.12 -5.85
C ILE A 34 4.49 -7.62 -4.70
N SER A 35 5.81 -7.81 -4.85
CA SER A 35 6.82 -7.19 -4.01
C SER A 35 7.79 -6.44 -4.90
N ALA A 36 8.07 -5.18 -4.56
CA ALA A 36 8.98 -4.32 -5.28
C ALA A 36 9.90 -3.58 -4.33
N GLU A 37 11.10 -3.27 -4.78
CA GLU A 37 12.09 -2.48 -4.04
C GLU A 37 12.28 -1.12 -4.69
N TYR A 38 12.43 -0.08 -3.85
CA TYR A 38 12.74 1.26 -4.32
C TYR A 38 14.10 1.32 -4.98
N LEU A 39 14.17 1.91 -6.18
CA LEU A 39 15.41 2.10 -6.92
C LEU A 39 16.18 3.32 -6.43
N GLU A 40 15.46 4.33 -6.00
CA GLU A 40 16.02 5.61 -5.57
C GLU A 40 15.19 6.21 -4.45
N LYS A 41 15.79 7.15 -3.73
CA LYS A 41 15.07 7.91 -2.71
C LYS A 41 13.93 8.69 -3.34
N ALA A 42 12.76 8.67 -2.71
CA ALA A 42 11.62 9.45 -3.16
C ALA A 42 11.97 10.94 -3.30
N ASN A 43 11.60 11.52 -4.42
CA ASN A 43 11.69 12.96 -4.62
C ASN A 43 10.47 13.62 -3.97
N THR A 44 10.69 14.51 -3.00
CA THR A 44 9.63 15.14 -2.22
C THR A 44 9.67 16.64 -2.34
N ASN A 45 8.51 17.26 -2.57
CA ASN A 45 8.28 18.69 -2.47
C ASN A 45 7.25 18.95 -1.37
N GLU A 46 7.52 19.93 -0.51
CA GLU A 46 6.67 20.24 0.64
C GLU A 46 6.19 21.68 0.58
N ILE A 47 4.90 21.87 0.88
CA ILE A 47 4.27 23.20 0.98
C ILE A 47 3.69 23.32 2.39
N LEU A 48 4.05 24.40 3.10
CA LEU A 48 3.46 24.75 4.39
C LEU A 48 2.30 25.70 4.17
N ILE A 49 1.14 25.38 4.75
CA ILE A 49 -0.06 26.21 4.73
C ILE A 49 -0.50 26.38 6.19
N GLY A 50 -0.07 27.45 6.84
CA GLY A 50 -0.21 27.61 8.30
C GLY A 50 0.57 26.52 9.02
N ASP A 51 -0.11 25.77 9.90
CA ASP A 51 0.47 24.64 10.63
C ASP A 51 0.35 23.31 9.89
N THR A 52 -0.21 23.33 8.69
CA THR A 52 -0.45 22.14 7.86
C THR A 52 0.63 21.98 6.81
N LYS A 53 1.08 20.76 6.62
CA LYS A 53 2.07 20.41 5.61
C LYS A 53 1.41 19.56 4.53
N VAL A 54 1.55 19.97 3.29
CA VAL A 54 1.20 19.16 2.12
C VAL A 54 2.49 18.74 1.46
N ALA A 55 2.69 17.44 1.30
CA ALA A 55 3.84 16.88 0.61
C ALA A 55 3.40 16.27 -0.72
N MET A 56 4.20 16.47 -1.75
CA MET A 56 4.10 15.75 -3.01
C MET A 56 5.34 14.87 -3.14
N ALA A 57 5.18 13.61 -3.48
CA ALA A 57 6.29 12.69 -3.66
C ALA A 57 6.19 11.94 -4.99
N SER A 58 7.34 11.66 -5.58
CA SER A 58 7.46 10.71 -6.68
C SER A 58 8.51 9.66 -6.32
N PHE A 59 8.24 8.42 -6.67
CA PHE A 59 9.16 7.32 -6.43
C PHE A 59 9.02 6.23 -7.49
N THR A 60 10.10 5.50 -7.70
CA THR A 60 10.18 4.38 -8.63
C THR A 60 10.66 3.13 -7.89
N ALA A 61 10.02 2.01 -8.17
CA ALA A 61 10.38 0.72 -7.59
C ALA A 61 10.48 -0.36 -8.69
N PHE A 62 11.32 -1.36 -8.43
CA PHE A 62 11.53 -2.51 -9.32
C PHE A 62 10.83 -3.74 -8.77
N ILE A 63 10.03 -4.43 -9.60
CA ILE A 63 9.24 -5.60 -9.22
C ILE A 63 10.12 -6.86 -9.25
N LYS A 64 10.17 -7.58 -8.13
CA LYS A 64 11.03 -8.75 -7.95
C LYS A 64 10.32 -10.10 -8.01
N ASN A 65 9.05 -10.14 -7.64
CA ASN A 65 8.35 -11.43 -7.45
C ASN A 65 6.91 -11.43 -7.99
N ASN A 66 6.74 -11.40 -9.26
CA ASN A 66 5.43 -11.66 -9.87
C ASN A 66 5.65 -12.26 -11.25
N SER A 67 4.93 -13.31 -11.59
CA SER A 67 5.13 -14.01 -12.86
C SER A 67 4.88 -13.12 -14.08
N LEU A 68 3.83 -12.30 -14.04
CA LEU A 68 3.45 -11.43 -15.16
C LEU A 68 4.20 -10.10 -15.20
N LEU A 69 4.49 -9.52 -14.02
CA LEU A 69 5.09 -8.21 -13.86
C LEU A 69 6.57 -8.27 -13.46
N ASN A 70 7.14 -9.47 -13.32
CA ASN A 70 8.53 -9.64 -12.90
C ASN A 70 9.51 -8.94 -13.84
N GLY A 71 10.40 -8.14 -13.29
CA GLY A 71 11.32 -7.29 -14.03
C GLY A 71 10.70 -5.99 -14.54
N GLY A 72 9.47 -5.69 -14.10
CA GLY A 72 8.79 -4.44 -14.37
C GLY A 72 9.11 -3.35 -13.36
N PHE A 73 8.57 -2.16 -13.62
CA PHE A 73 8.76 -0.96 -12.78
C PHE A 73 7.43 -0.39 -12.35
N ILE A 74 7.43 0.16 -11.13
CA ILE A 74 6.33 0.96 -10.58
C ILE A 74 6.82 2.40 -10.50
N ASP A 75 6.13 3.34 -11.15
CA ASP A 75 6.36 4.79 -11.05
C ASP A 75 5.13 5.44 -10.44
N CYS A 76 5.27 6.03 -9.25
CA CYS A 76 4.19 6.62 -8.50
C CYS A 76 4.37 8.13 -8.30
N LYS A 77 3.24 8.83 -8.34
CA LYS A 77 3.13 10.24 -7.95
C LYS A 77 2.00 10.38 -6.93
N VAL A 78 2.36 10.80 -5.74
CA VAL A 78 1.44 10.84 -4.59
C VAL A 78 1.46 12.20 -3.93
N THR A 79 0.36 12.54 -3.28
CA THR A 79 0.22 13.66 -2.36
C THR A 79 -0.07 13.12 -0.97
N ALA A 80 0.48 13.78 0.03
CA ALA A 80 0.27 13.45 1.43
C ALA A 80 -0.06 14.71 2.22
N TYR A 81 -0.89 14.56 3.24
CA TYR A 81 -1.30 15.62 4.12
C TYR A 81 -0.83 15.29 5.54
N ALA A 82 -0.19 16.24 6.21
CA ALA A 82 0.24 16.10 7.59
C ALA A 82 -0.40 17.17 8.47
N SER A 83 -1.22 16.74 9.43
CA SER A 83 -1.86 17.62 10.41
C SER A 83 -0.92 17.92 11.58
N PRO A 84 -0.89 19.17 12.09
CA PRO A 84 -0.16 19.49 13.30
C PRO A 84 -0.76 18.77 14.52
N GLY A 85 0.09 18.37 15.45
CA GLY A 85 -0.31 17.83 16.76
C GLY A 85 -0.59 16.31 16.81
N ARG A 86 -0.61 15.60 15.70
CA ARG A 86 -0.63 14.15 15.68
C ARG A 86 0.72 13.60 15.22
N GLY A 87 1.61 13.29 16.17
CA GLY A 87 2.89 12.66 15.89
C GLY A 87 4.11 13.61 15.79
N PHE A 88 3.92 14.93 15.83
CA PHE A 88 5.05 15.89 15.79
C PHE A 88 5.83 16.04 17.10
N SER A 89 5.27 15.63 18.23
CA SER A 89 5.88 15.84 19.54
C SER A 89 7.15 15.03 19.82
N CYS A 90 7.46 14.05 18.96
CA CYS A 90 8.65 13.18 19.09
C CYS A 90 9.46 13.06 17.78
N GLY A 91 9.32 14.01 16.86
CA GLY A 91 10.07 13.98 15.57
C GLY A 91 9.45 13.08 14.51
N PHE A 92 8.24 12.58 14.72
CA PHE A 92 7.51 11.75 13.75
C PHE A 92 6.45 12.60 13.05
N SER A 93 6.50 12.63 11.72
CA SER A 93 5.41 13.16 10.92
C SER A 93 4.47 12.03 10.53
N GLN A 94 3.28 12.01 11.11
CA GLN A 94 2.22 11.15 10.62
C GLN A 94 1.66 11.76 9.34
N MET A 95 1.82 11.05 8.22
CA MET A 95 1.20 11.44 6.96
C MET A 95 -0.19 10.81 6.89
N GLU A 96 -1.21 11.65 6.93
CA GLU A 96 -2.59 11.24 6.72
C GLU A 96 -2.94 11.39 5.23
N ASN A 97 -3.85 10.55 4.75
CA ASN A 97 -4.38 10.67 3.39
C ASN A 97 -3.32 10.74 2.28
N VAL A 98 -2.40 9.79 2.26
CA VAL A 98 -1.53 9.62 1.11
C VAL A 98 -2.37 9.08 -0.04
N SER A 99 -2.46 9.82 -1.14
CA SER A 99 -3.20 9.41 -2.32
C SER A 99 -2.47 9.80 -3.60
N GLY A 100 -2.66 9.01 -4.64
CA GLY A 100 -2.03 9.27 -5.92
C GLY A 100 -2.24 8.17 -6.94
N TYR A 101 -1.41 8.21 -7.97
CA TYR A 101 -1.46 7.24 -9.07
C TYR A 101 -0.09 6.64 -9.30
N CYS A 102 -0.11 5.36 -9.69
CA CYS A 102 1.06 4.64 -10.13
C CYS A 102 0.85 4.10 -11.54
N VAL A 103 1.91 4.11 -12.31
CA VAL A 103 2.00 3.40 -13.58
C VAL A 103 2.95 2.22 -13.36
N ILE A 104 2.43 1.02 -13.56
CA ILE A 104 3.23 -0.20 -13.50
C ILE A 104 3.50 -0.63 -14.94
N LYS A 105 4.76 -0.75 -15.31
CA LYS A 105 5.19 -1.21 -16.65
C LYS A 105 5.85 -2.56 -16.53
N ASP A 106 5.43 -3.50 -17.36
CA ASP A 106 6.10 -4.79 -17.46
C ASP A 106 7.33 -4.70 -18.41
N LYS A 107 8.07 -5.78 -18.47
CA LYS A 107 9.26 -5.89 -19.34
C LYS A 107 8.98 -5.78 -20.83
N ASN A 108 7.73 -5.94 -21.27
CA ASN A 108 7.30 -5.85 -22.66
C ASN A 108 6.80 -4.44 -23.03
N GLY A 109 6.66 -3.56 -22.06
CA GLY A 109 6.20 -2.18 -22.23
C GLY A 109 4.69 -2.01 -22.03
N ASP A 110 3.93 -3.08 -21.77
CA ASP A 110 2.54 -2.98 -21.39
C ASP A 110 2.42 -2.33 -20.00
N SER A 111 1.39 -1.52 -19.81
CA SER A 111 1.25 -0.68 -18.63
C SER A 111 -0.07 -0.89 -17.92
N LEU A 112 -0.03 -0.78 -16.59
CA LEU A 112 -1.16 -0.70 -15.68
C LEU A 112 -1.22 0.70 -15.07
N VAL A 113 -2.38 1.28 -14.97
CA VAL A 113 -2.64 2.49 -14.19
C VAL A 113 -3.40 2.11 -12.94
N THR A 114 -2.88 2.51 -11.80
CA THR A 114 -3.47 2.20 -10.50
C THR A 114 -3.67 3.47 -9.69
N LYS A 115 -4.69 3.48 -8.84
CA LYS A 115 -4.90 4.48 -7.80
C LYS A 115 -4.39 3.93 -6.48
N LEU A 116 -3.64 4.72 -5.76
CA LEU A 116 -3.07 4.39 -4.45
C LEU A 116 -3.70 5.28 -3.39
N GLU A 117 -4.12 4.68 -2.28
CA GLU A 117 -4.59 5.37 -1.08
C GLU A 117 -4.03 4.65 0.14
N CYS A 118 -3.31 5.37 1.00
CA CYS A 118 -2.82 4.81 2.26
C CYS A 118 -2.67 5.87 3.34
N SER A 119 -2.50 5.42 4.57
CA SER A 119 -2.19 6.28 5.71
C SER A 119 -0.96 5.76 6.41
N SER A 120 -0.05 6.66 6.77
CA SER A 120 1.11 6.27 7.55
C SER A 120 0.81 6.35 9.04
N GLY A 121 1.08 5.26 9.74
CA GLY A 121 1.07 5.22 11.20
C GLY A 121 2.46 5.50 11.77
N ALA A 122 2.53 6.11 12.96
CA ALA A 122 3.75 6.13 13.74
C ALA A 122 4.00 4.72 14.28
N THR A 123 5.15 4.12 13.90
CA THR A 123 5.59 2.87 14.51
C THR A 123 6.60 3.15 15.64
N VAL A 124 6.66 2.26 16.62
CA VAL A 124 7.61 2.34 17.73
C VAL A 124 9.08 2.26 17.24
N SER A 125 9.29 1.67 16.07
CA SER A 125 10.61 1.48 15.45
C SER A 125 11.10 2.65 14.61
N GLN A 126 10.38 3.77 14.55
CA GLN A 126 10.69 4.94 13.71
C GLN A 126 10.59 4.66 12.19
N ASP A 127 10.12 3.50 11.78
CA ASP A 127 9.92 3.18 10.38
C ASP A 127 8.65 3.85 9.87
N VAL A 128 8.75 4.51 8.73
CA VAL A 128 7.58 5.08 8.04
C VAL A 128 6.91 3.94 7.28
N ARG A 129 5.70 3.60 7.70
CA ARG A 129 4.86 2.61 7.02
C ARG A 129 3.63 3.30 6.45
N CYS A 130 3.21 2.91 5.27
CA CYS A 130 1.95 3.31 4.70
C CYS A 130 1.11 2.06 4.42
N GLU A 131 -0.03 1.97 5.10
CA GLU A 131 -0.98 0.87 4.98
C GLU A 131 -2.23 1.36 4.27
N GLY A 132 -2.69 0.61 3.27
CA GLY A 132 -3.86 1.04 2.54
C GLY A 132 -4.26 0.12 1.40
N ARG A 133 -4.62 0.73 0.27
CA ARG A 133 -5.19 0.06 -0.88
C ARG A 133 -4.62 0.60 -2.19
N ILE A 134 -4.55 -0.29 -3.16
CA ILE A 134 -4.30 0.04 -4.56
C ILE A 134 -5.44 -0.53 -5.41
N ASP A 135 -5.98 0.28 -6.32
CA ASP A 135 -7.05 -0.13 -7.23
C ASP A 135 -6.51 -0.14 -8.67
N PHE A 136 -6.75 -1.21 -9.41
CA PHE A 136 -6.39 -1.33 -10.82
C PHE A 136 -7.47 -0.65 -11.66
N MET A 137 -7.10 0.42 -12.38
CA MET A 137 -8.06 1.29 -13.05
C MET A 137 -8.14 1.06 -14.56
N SER A 138 -6.99 0.89 -15.19
CA SER A 138 -6.87 0.72 -16.64
C SER A 138 -5.50 0.18 -17.00
N GLY A 139 -5.32 -0.22 -18.25
CA GLY A 139 -4.03 -0.67 -18.75
C GLY A 139 -3.95 -0.67 -20.27
N THR A 140 -2.78 -1.02 -20.78
CA THR A 140 -2.49 -1.20 -22.20
C THR A 140 -2.14 -2.64 -22.51
N GLY A 141 -2.17 -3.03 -23.77
CA GLY A 141 -1.81 -4.38 -24.21
C GLY A 141 -2.62 -5.44 -23.48
N LYS A 142 -1.95 -6.41 -22.86
CA LYS A 142 -2.61 -7.49 -22.10
C LYS A 142 -3.35 -7.05 -20.85
N TYR A 143 -3.13 -5.82 -20.37
CA TYR A 143 -3.82 -5.24 -19.23
C TYR A 143 -5.00 -4.33 -19.62
N ALA A 144 -5.31 -4.21 -20.92
CA ALA A 144 -6.43 -3.39 -21.37
C ALA A 144 -7.77 -3.93 -20.80
N GLY A 145 -8.48 -3.10 -20.02
CA GLY A 145 -9.72 -3.52 -19.35
C GLY A 145 -9.53 -4.24 -18.01
N VAL A 146 -8.31 -4.22 -17.46
CA VAL A 146 -8.05 -4.72 -16.10
C VAL A 146 -8.94 -4.04 -15.06
N SER A 147 -9.34 -4.78 -14.05
CA SER A 147 -10.00 -4.28 -12.84
C SER A 147 -9.54 -5.08 -11.64
N GLY A 148 -9.68 -4.53 -10.45
CA GLY A 148 -9.32 -5.22 -9.23
C GLY A 148 -8.79 -4.29 -8.15
N THR A 149 -8.43 -4.88 -7.02
CA THR A 149 -7.91 -4.16 -5.86
C THR A 149 -6.95 -5.02 -5.07
N ALA A 150 -6.04 -4.39 -4.37
CA ALA A 150 -5.11 -5.06 -3.48
C ALA A 150 -4.85 -4.22 -2.21
N ARG A 151 -4.53 -4.89 -1.12
CA ARG A 151 -3.93 -4.25 0.06
C ARG A 151 -2.54 -3.77 -0.29
N LEU A 152 -2.21 -2.60 0.20
CA LEU A 152 -0.92 -1.97 0.01
C LEU A 152 -0.20 -1.88 1.34
N HIS A 153 1.03 -2.32 1.35
CA HIS A 153 1.99 -2.11 2.42
C HIS A 153 3.25 -1.50 1.84
N MET A 154 3.65 -0.33 2.34
CA MET A 154 4.87 0.34 1.92
C MET A 154 5.74 0.62 3.14
N GLU A 155 6.98 0.19 3.11
CA GLU A 155 7.96 0.43 4.18
C GLU A 155 9.07 1.38 3.72
N GLN A 156 9.45 2.29 4.61
CA GLN A 156 10.68 3.11 4.50
C GLN A 156 10.91 3.82 3.17
N ILE A 157 9.88 4.48 2.62
CA ILE A 157 9.92 5.19 1.33
C ILE A 157 11.10 6.16 1.12
N PHE A 158 11.91 6.38 2.13
CA PHE A 158 13.05 7.29 2.10
C PHE A 158 14.42 6.59 2.13
N THR A 159 14.46 5.25 2.16
CA THR A 159 15.70 4.49 2.29
C THR A 159 15.87 3.51 1.14
N VAL A 160 16.85 3.76 0.27
CA VAL A 160 17.17 2.89 -0.88
C VAL A 160 17.66 1.52 -0.42
N GLY A 161 17.17 0.46 -1.07
CA GLY A 161 17.66 -0.92 -0.86
C GLY A 161 17.15 -1.63 0.40
N LYS A 162 16.37 -0.93 1.24
CA LYS A 162 15.69 -1.53 2.41
C LYS A 162 14.19 -1.26 2.43
N SER A 163 13.71 -0.57 1.43
CA SER A 163 12.34 -0.11 1.33
C SER A 163 11.58 -0.98 0.37
N THR A 164 10.47 -1.51 0.80
CA THR A 164 9.61 -2.41 0.01
C THR A 164 8.25 -1.81 -0.22
N ILE A 165 7.69 -2.15 -1.38
CA ILE A 165 6.28 -1.98 -1.69
C ILE A 165 5.72 -3.38 -1.87
N GLU A 166 4.72 -3.72 -1.08
CA GLU A 166 4.03 -4.99 -1.20
C GLU A 166 2.55 -4.73 -1.40
N PHE A 167 1.95 -5.41 -2.35
CA PHE A 167 0.50 -5.44 -2.47
C PHE A 167 0.01 -6.83 -2.83
N SER A 168 -1.07 -7.24 -2.18
CA SER A 168 -1.72 -8.52 -2.34
C SER A 168 -3.23 -8.35 -2.43
N GLY A 169 -3.85 -9.02 -3.38
CA GLY A 169 -5.27 -8.92 -3.63
C GLY A 169 -5.69 -9.68 -4.86
N TRP A 170 -6.53 -9.09 -5.68
CA TRP A 170 -7.02 -9.73 -6.88
C TRP A 170 -7.14 -8.77 -8.06
N TRP A 171 -7.07 -9.32 -9.24
CA TRP A 171 -7.39 -8.63 -10.49
C TRP A 171 -8.19 -9.52 -11.44
N ARG A 172 -8.86 -8.89 -12.39
CA ARG A 172 -9.43 -9.52 -13.57
C ARG A 172 -8.71 -8.99 -14.78
N LEU A 173 -8.17 -9.89 -15.56
CA LEU A 173 -7.64 -9.59 -16.88
C LEU A 173 -8.68 -9.95 -17.93
N PRO A 174 -8.82 -9.21 -19.04
CA PRO A 174 -9.73 -9.57 -20.12
C PRO A 174 -9.43 -10.95 -20.70
N ALA A 175 -10.46 -11.65 -21.16
CA ALA A 175 -10.28 -12.93 -21.80
C ALA A 175 -9.35 -12.80 -23.03
N GLY A 176 -8.31 -13.64 -23.08
CA GLY A 176 -7.31 -13.63 -24.16
C GLY A 176 -6.09 -12.73 -23.91
N SER A 177 -5.90 -12.19 -22.72
CA SER A 177 -4.73 -11.40 -22.31
C SER A 177 -3.53 -12.22 -21.82
N LEU A 178 -3.67 -13.54 -21.72
CA LEU A 178 -2.61 -14.49 -21.31
C LEU A 178 -2.06 -15.27 -22.50
#